data_2fb9dc98fcd2b19d867ebaea944206cc
#
_entry.id   2fb9dc98fcd2b19d867ebaea944206cc
#
_cell.length_a   1.000
_cell.length_b   1.000
_cell.length_c   1.000
_cell.angle_alpha   90.00
_cell.angle_beta   90.00
_cell.angle_gamma   90.00
#
_symmetry.space_group_name_H-M   'P 1'
#
loop_
_entity.id
_entity.type
_entity.pdbx_description
1 polymer ?
#
loop_
_entity_poly.entity_id
_entity_poly.type
_entity_poly.pdbx_seq_one_letter_code
_entity_poly.pdbx_strand_id
1 'polypeptide(L)'
;SFNGENYGTKKIFGSEITSIKLAESLSDIYEVYMFINGLSEEEEIKYKGVNYLHTHKLHNMKNIDIMIVVRYINYFIYFKNIARKTFIWLHDVTVQPAYDGKLLHSNGDNFLYNLQNSYNKLIVLSDYHFRNNYEYIGVSENKYSIIPNIMDMSYYKLNVQVIKNRFIYMSDISRGFNILLDCLIYIQKYIPDISLTVFRSHEFTDEIREKISKLNNTIIYGKEPQEKIAEECLKAEYFFYPTNFMETFCNCAAEAQLYHCVCIYNNIGGLSSTIDNRGLQINYSIDDSNYVENTCNDVMKLMKDEKTKKDYLYKGHKWAKQLDIKYIK
;
A
#
# COMPACT_ATOMS: atom_id res chain seq x y z
N SER A 1 5.66 2.16 19.03
CA SER A 1 4.87 0.92 18.87
C SER A 1 3.55 1.19 18.18
N PHE A 2 3.08 0.24 17.45
CA PHE A 2 1.75 0.27 16.85
C PHE A 2 0.93 -0.92 17.38
N ASN A 3 -0.35 -0.70 17.57
CA ASN A 3 -1.33 -1.74 17.86
C ASN A 3 -2.69 -1.30 17.30
N GLY A 4 -3.69 -2.15 17.37
CA GLY A 4 -5.02 -1.84 16.83
C GLY A 4 -5.68 -0.63 17.49
N GLU A 5 -5.42 -0.36 18.75
CA GLU A 5 -6.00 0.75 19.51
C GLU A 5 -5.44 2.11 19.04
N ASN A 6 -4.14 2.20 18.81
CA ASN A 6 -3.50 3.44 18.39
C ASN A 6 -3.27 3.55 16.88
N TYR A 7 -3.80 2.63 16.12
CA TYR A 7 -3.92 2.67 14.68
C TYR A 7 -4.71 3.91 14.24
N GLY A 8 -4.12 4.77 13.47
CA GLY A 8 -4.73 6.05 13.07
C GLY A 8 -4.18 7.29 13.79
N THR A 9 -3.59 7.14 14.98
CA THR A 9 -2.98 8.25 15.73
C THR A 9 -1.45 8.29 15.61
N LYS A 10 -0.81 7.16 15.30
CA LYS A 10 0.64 7.03 15.11
C LYS A 10 1.00 6.85 13.64
N LYS A 11 2.26 7.16 13.27
CA LYS A 11 2.78 6.91 11.93
C LYS A 11 2.91 5.39 11.74
N ILE A 12 2.01 4.81 10.96
CA ILE A 12 1.94 3.38 10.65
C ILE A 12 2.02 3.23 9.13
N PHE A 13 2.76 2.24 8.66
CA PHE A 13 2.94 1.97 7.24
C PHE A 13 1.90 0.97 6.72
N GLY A 14 1.75 0.88 5.39
CA GLY A 14 0.74 0.04 4.77
C GLY A 14 0.80 -1.44 5.17
N SER A 15 2.01 -2.00 5.35
CA SER A 15 2.18 -3.39 5.81
C SER A 15 1.70 -3.62 7.24
N GLU A 16 1.92 -2.64 8.13
CA GLU A 16 1.47 -2.70 9.52
C GLU A 16 -0.05 -2.60 9.60
N ILE A 17 -0.65 -1.66 8.84
CA ILE A 17 -2.10 -1.51 8.74
C ILE A 17 -2.75 -2.81 8.27
N THR A 18 -2.23 -3.39 7.20
CA THR A 18 -2.76 -4.64 6.63
C THR A 18 -2.64 -5.80 7.61
N SER A 19 -1.52 -5.87 8.36
CA SER A 19 -1.30 -6.91 9.37
C SER A 19 -2.28 -6.79 10.54
N ILE A 20 -2.55 -5.57 11.03
CA ILE A 20 -3.56 -5.32 12.07
C ILE A 20 -4.95 -5.74 11.58
N LYS A 21 -5.33 -5.30 10.39
CA LYS A 21 -6.65 -5.65 9.81
C LYS A 21 -6.82 -7.14 9.61
N LEU A 22 -5.79 -7.84 9.15
CA LEU A 22 -5.82 -9.30 9.04
C LEU A 22 -5.98 -9.96 10.42
N ALA A 23 -5.21 -9.53 11.42
CA ALA A 23 -5.30 -10.05 12.78
C ALA A 23 -6.69 -9.83 13.38
N GLU A 24 -7.26 -8.63 13.27
CA GLU A 24 -8.62 -8.31 13.72
C GLU A 24 -9.68 -9.20 13.02
N SER A 25 -9.56 -9.41 11.71
CA SER A 25 -10.50 -10.26 10.96
C SER A 25 -10.42 -11.74 11.35
N LEU A 26 -9.21 -12.24 11.66
CA LEU A 26 -9.01 -13.63 12.06
C LEU A 26 -9.43 -13.88 13.51
N SER A 27 -9.51 -12.85 14.35
CA SER A 27 -9.85 -12.98 15.77
C SER A 27 -11.27 -13.48 16.04
N ASP A 28 -12.16 -13.43 15.05
CA ASP A 28 -13.51 -14.03 15.14
C ASP A 28 -13.48 -15.57 15.10
N ILE A 29 -12.40 -16.16 14.58
CA ILE A 29 -12.31 -17.60 14.30
C ILE A 29 -11.18 -18.25 15.11
N TYR A 30 -10.12 -17.49 15.37
CA TYR A 30 -8.89 -17.94 16.02
C TYR A 30 -8.56 -17.11 17.25
N GLU A 31 -7.83 -17.67 18.17
CA GLU A 31 -7.14 -16.93 19.21
C GLU A 31 -5.88 -16.31 18.59
N VAL A 32 -5.89 -14.97 18.41
CA VAL A 32 -4.86 -14.26 17.65
C VAL A 32 -3.93 -13.51 18.58
N TYR A 33 -2.64 -13.71 18.37
CA TYR A 33 -1.55 -12.99 19.03
C TYR A 33 -0.74 -12.21 17.99
N MET A 34 -0.45 -10.96 18.27
CA MET A 34 0.40 -10.11 17.44
C MET A 34 1.62 -9.66 18.23
N PHE A 35 2.81 -10.13 17.83
CA PHE A 35 4.07 -9.82 18.49
C PHE A 35 4.71 -8.60 17.85
N ILE A 36 4.96 -7.56 18.64
CA ILE A 36 5.46 -6.27 18.16
C ILE A 36 6.59 -5.73 19.04
N ASN A 37 7.59 -5.08 18.43
CA ASN A 37 8.76 -4.52 19.10
C ASN A 37 8.49 -3.15 19.72
N GLY A 38 7.36 -2.77 20.07
CA GLY A 38 7.13 -1.41 20.51
C GLY A 38 6.31 -1.30 21.79
N LEU A 39 5.95 -2.44 22.37
CA LEU A 39 5.43 -2.55 23.72
C LEU A 39 6.61 -2.70 24.70
N SER A 40 6.40 -2.37 25.97
CA SER A 40 7.31 -2.82 27.02
C SER A 40 7.14 -4.34 27.22
N GLU A 41 8.13 -5.01 27.80
CA GLU A 41 8.07 -6.46 28.01
C GLU A 41 6.92 -6.90 28.93
N GLU A 42 6.48 -6.02 29.81
CA GLU A 42 5.40 -6.27 30.76
C GLU A 42 4.02 -5.92 30.19
N GLU A 43 3.98 -5.12 29.13
CA GLU A 43 2.74 -4.61 28.56
C GLU A 43 2.04 -5.68 27.71
N GLU A 44 0.74 -5.85 27.97
CA GLU A 44 -0.17 -6.68 27.18
C GLU A 44 -1.41 -5.86 26.87
N ILE A 45 -1.77 -5.79 25.58
CA ILE A 45 -2.93 -5.05 25.13
C ILE A 45 -3.87 -6.01 24.41
N LYS A 46 -5.14 -6.02 24.81
CA LYS A 46 -6.20 -6.73 24.08
C LYS A 46 -7.11 -5.72 23.41
N TYR A 47 -7.19 -5.77 22.06
CA TYR A 47 -8.03 -4.87 21.30
C TYR A 47 -8.66 -5.61 20.12
N LYS A 48 -9.97 -5.48 19.94
CA LYS A 48 -10.77 -6.15 18.88
C LYS A 48 -10.41 -7.64 18.71
N GLY A 49 -10.36 -8.36 19.83
CA GLY A 49 -10.07 -9.79 19.83
C GLY A 49 -8.59 -10.19 19.67
N VAL A 50 -7.71 -9.27 19.31
CA VAL A 50 -6.27 -9.52 19.14
C VAL A 50 -5.51 -9.24 20.41
N ASN A 51 -4.60 -10.15 20.79
CA ASN A 51 -3.68 -9.99 21.90
C ASN A 51 -2.34 -9.44 21.39
N TYR A 52 -1.99 -8.20 21.75
CA TYR A 52 -0.72 -7.56 21.37
C TYR A 52 0.30 -7.76 22.47
N LEU A 53 1.43 -8.37 22.12
CA LEU A 53 2.49 -8.74 23.06
C LEU A 53 3.85 -8.24 22.56
N HIS A 54 4.78 -8.02 23.48
CA HIS A 54 6.17 -7.80 23.12
C HIS A 54 6.79 -9.06 22.49
N THR A 55 7.66 -8.90 21.49
CA THR A 55 8.29 -10.01 20.75
C THR A 55 9.00 -11.01 21.62
N HIS A 56 9.59 -10.62 22.76
CA HIS A 56 10.24 -11.54 23.70
C HIS A 56 9.28 -12.60 24.26
N LYS A 57 7.99 -12.29 24.39
CA LYS A 57 7.00 -13.27 24.87
C LYS A 57 6.78 -14.45 23.92
N LEU A 58 7.21 -14.34 22.67
CA LEU A 58 7.14 -15.44 21.71
C LEU A 58 7.96 -16.67 22.16
N HIS A 59 9.05 -16.47 22.91
CA HIS A 59 9.84 -17.58 23.47
C HIS A 59 9.05 -18.48 24.44
N ASN A 60 8.01 -17.93 25.06
CA ASN A 60 7.18 -18.64 26.03
C ASN A 60 5.98 -19.34 25.38
N MET A 61 5.71 -19.08 24.10
CA MET A 61 4.56 -19.67 23.40
C MET A 61 4.82 -21.14 23.07
N LYS A 62 3.77 -21.95 23.22
CA LYS A 62 3.78 -23.39 22.90
C LYS A 62 2.53 -23.70 22.08
N ASN A 63 2.63 -24.76 21.28
CA ASN A 63 1.49 -25.28 20.51
C ASN A 63 0.84 -24.26 19.56
N ILE A 64 1.65 -23.47 18.86
CA ILE A 64 1.16 -22.53 17.86
C ILE A 64 0.73 -23.30 16.62
N ASP A 65 -0.53 -23.18 16.21
CA ASP A 65 -1.02 -23.85 15.00
C ASP A 65 -0.52 -23.14 13.74
N ILE A 66 -0.62 -21.82 13.70
CA ILE A 66 -0.28 -20.99 12.54
C ILE A 66 0.57 -19.81 12.98
N MET A 67 1.70 -19.63 12.29
CA MET A 67 2.57 -18.45 12.42
C MET A 67 2.62 -17.72 11.09
N ILE A 68 2.40 -16.41 11.12
CA ILE A 68 2.59 -15.53 9.96
C ILE A 68 3.74 -14.58 10.29
N VAL A 69 4.87 -14.74 9.60
CA VAL A 69 6.05 -13.88 9.73
C VAL A 69 5.93 -12.75 8.70
N VAL A 70 5.76 -11.51 9.18
CA VAL A 70 5.53 -10.35 8.31
C VAL A 70 6.82 -9.58 8.09
N ARG A 71 7.22 -9.40 6.84
CA ARG A 71 8.39 -8.65 6.34
C ARG A 71 9.75 -9.21 6.77
N TYR A 72 9.98 -9.36 8.07
CA TYR A 72 11.30 -9.62 8.64
C TYR A 72 11.53 -11.10 8.86
N ILE A 73 12.42 -11.70 8.08
CA ILE A 73 12.74 -13.13 8.15
C ILE A 73 13.73 -13.49 9.27
N ASN A 74 14.26 -12.50 9.99
CA ASN A 74 15.11 -12.72 11.16
C ASN A 74 14.45 -13.54 12.28
N TYR A 75 13.10 -13.63 12.27
CA TYR A 75 12.38 -14.58 13.09
C TYR A 75 13.04 -15.99 13.05
N PHE A 76 13.41 -16.48 11.87
CA PHE A 76 13.99 -17.81 11.70
C PHE A 76 15.43 -17.96 12.20
N ILE A 77 16.10 -16.86 12.56
CA ILE A 77 17.42 -16.89 13.21
C ILE A 77 17.25 -17.28 14.68
N TYR A 78 16.20 -16.75 15.33
CA TYR A 78 15.98 -16.89 16.77
C TYR A 78 15.01 -18.01 17.13
N PHE A 79 14.11 -18.38 16.22
CA PHE A 79 13.04 -19.34 16.45
C PHE A 79 13.08 -20.45 15.42
N LYS A 80 13.06 -21.70 15.87
CA LYS A 80 13.02 -22.88 15.01
C LYS A 80 11.70 -23.62 15.18
N ASN A 81 10.88 -23.64 14.15
CA ASN A 81 9.71 -24.53 14.02
C ASN A 81 8.80 -24.58 15.26
N ILE A 82 8.46 -23.43 15.84
CA ILE A 82 7.55 -23.35 17.00
C ILE A 82 6.08 -23.46 16.61
N ALA A 83 5.76 -23.39 15.32
CA ALA A 83 4.41 -23.47 14.82
C ALA A 83 4.21 -24.70 13.91
N ARG A 84 2.99 -25.25 13.90
CA ARG A 84 2.62 -26.37 13.02
C ARG A 84 2.63 -25.98 11.54
N LYS A 85 2.22 -24.74 11.23
CA LYS A 85 2.30 -24.14 9.90
C LYS A 85 2.89 -22.75 10.00
N THR A 86 3.82 -22.43 9.11
CA THR A 86 4.47 -21.13 9.05
C THR A 86 4.35 -20.54 7.66
N PHE A 87 3.94 -19.27 7.60
CA PHE A 87 3.86 -18.47 6.39
C PHE A 87 4.78 -17.27 6.50
N ILE A 88 5.42 -16.90 5.40
CA ILE A 88 6.19 -15.65 5.30
C ILE A 88 5.40 -14.70 4.43
N TRP A 89 5.07 -13.53 4.93
CA TRP A 89 4.33 -12.50 4.18
C TRP A 89 5.24 -11.32 3.88
N LEU A 90 5.67 -11.22 2.63
CA LEU A 90 6.60 -10.21 2.16
C LEU A 90 5.85 -8.98 1.65
N HIS A 91 6.43 -7.80 1.90
CA HIS A 91 5.88 -6.50 1.50
C HIS A 91 6.91 -5.64 0.76
N ASP A 92 8.19 -5.97 0.83
CA ASP A 92 9.28 -5.18 0.31
C ASP A 92 9.83 -5.78 -0.99
N VAL A 93 10.45 -4.94 -1.82
CA VAL A 93 11.10 -5.37 -3.08
C VAL A 93 12.33 -6.27 -2.86
N THR A 94 12.87 -6.26 -1.65
CA THR A 94 13.98 -7.12 -1.25
C THR A 94 13.66 -7.81 0.06
N VAL A 95 14.27 -8.96 0.29
CA VAL A 95 14.16 -9.64 1.58
C VAL A 95 14.75 -8.74 2.66
N GLN A 96 13.94 -8.37 3.65
CA GLN A 96 14.39 -7.57 4.79
C GLN A 96 14.98 -8.50 5.86
N PRO A 97 16.31 -8.48 6.04
CA PRO A 97 16.97 -9.53 6.83
C PRO A 97 16.99 -9.27 8.32
N ALA A 98 17.09 -8.04 8.77
CA ALA A 98 17.22 -7.79 10.19
C ALA A 98 16.83 -6.39 10.62
N TYR A 99 16.42 -6.31 11.89
CA TYR A 99 16.06 -5.06 12.54
C TYR A 99 17.26 -4.14 12.83
N ASP A 100 18.47 -4.69 13.00
CA ASP A 100 19.68 -3.94 13.39
C ASP A 100 20.59 -3.51 12.22
N GLY A 101 20.16 -3.73 11.01
CA GLY A 101 20.87 -3.29 9.79
C GLY A 101 22.22 -3.94 9.52
N LYS A 102 22.70 -4.85 10.37
CA LYS A 102 24.02 -5.47 10.28
C LYS A 102 24.06 -6.81 9.56
N LEU A 103 22.94 -7.44 9.36
CA LEU A 103 22.87 -8.76 8.75
C LEU A 103 22.22 -8.68 7.38
N LEU A 104 22.98 -8.99 6.32
CA LEU A 104 22.48 -9.80 5.23
C LEU A 104 21.98 -9.11 3.97
N HIS A 105 22.25 -7.84 3.68
CA HIS A 105 21.90 -7.30 2.36
C HIS A 105 22.48 -8.14 1.20
N SER A 106 23.57 -8.86 1.42
CA SER A 106 24.19 -9.75 0.41
C SER A 106 23.75 -11.21 0.49
N ASN A 107 23.08 -11.63 1.58
CA ASN A 107 22.75 -13.04 1.84
C ASN A 107 21.29 -13.32 2.15
N GLY A 108 20.40 -12.32 2.11
CA GLY A 108 18.98 -12.49 2.41
C GLY A 108 18.28 -13.47 1.48
N ASP A 109 18.65 -13.46 0.21
CA ASP A 109 18.09 -14.34 -0.81
C ASP A 109 18.53 -15.79 -0.60
N ASN A 110 19.82 -16.01 -0.33
CA ASN A 110 20.33 -17.34 0.02
C ASN A 110 19.71 -17.85 1.33
N PHE A 111 19.49 -16.95 2.29
CA PHE A 111 18.83 -17.32 3.54
C PHE A 111 17.38 -17.75 3.30
N LEU A 112 16.62 -16.98 2.51
CA LEU A 112 15.24 -17.33 2.15
C LEU A 112 15.18 -18.66 1.38
N TYR A 113 16.09 -18.90 0.45
CA TYR A 113 16.20 -20.18 -0.27
C TYR A 113 16.46 -21.33 0.70
N ASN A 114 17.42 -21.19 1.59
CA ASN A 114 17.75 -22.23 2.57
C ASN A 114 16.63 -22.50 3.58
N LEU A 115 15.71 -21.54 3.78
CA LEU A 115 14.55 -21.67 4.65
C LEU A 115 13.36 -22.40 4.02
N GLN A 116 13.41 -22.83 2.74
CA GLN A 116 12.25 -23.41 2.04
C GLN A 116 11.58 -24.58 2.77
N ASN A 117 12.33 -25.30 3.60
CA ASN A 117 11.80 -26.38 4.43
C ASN A 117 11.24 -25.92 5.79
N SER A 118 11.46 -24.65 6.15
CA SER A 118 11.03 -24.07 7.42
C SER A 118 9.73 -23.29 7.35
N TYR A 119 9.18 -23.10 6.14
CA TYR A 119 7.87 -22.46 5.95
C TYR A 119 7.00 -23.27 4.97
N ASN A 120 5.70 -23.09 5.10
CA ASN A 120 4.73 -23.73 4.22
C ASN A 120 4.56 -22.95 2.91
N LYS A 121 4.38 -21.63 3.01
CA LYS A 121 4.22 -20.76 1.86
C LYS A 121 4.88 -19.41 2.08
N LEU A 122 5.42 -18.89 0.98
CA LEU A 122 5.79 -17.49 0.81
C LEU A 122 4.60 -16.72 0.24
N ILE A 123 4.15 -15.68 0.89
CA ILE A 123 3.05 -14.84 0.42
C ILE A 123 3.64 -13.56 -0.14
N VAL A 124 3.31 -13.25 -1.38
CA VAL A 124 3.69 -12.02 -2.10
C VAL A 124 2.44 -11.30 -2.58
N LEU A 125 2.55 -9.99 -2.86
CA LEU A 125 1.39 -9.12 -3.02
C LEU A 125 0.86 -9.02 -4.45
N SER A 126 1.70 -9.31 -5.44
CA SER A 126 1.37 -9.25 -6.87
C SER A 126 2.23 -10.18 -7.68
N ASP A 127 1.86 -10.45 -8.92
CA ASP A 127 2.66 -11.21 -9.87
C ASP A 127 4.01 -10.50 -10.12
N TYR A 128 3.98 -9.18 -10.29
CA TYR A 128 5.20 -8.38 -10.38
C TYR A 128 6.10 -8.56 -9.15
N HIS A 129 5.53 -8.52 -7.93
CA HIS A 129 6.26 -8.68 -6.69
C HIS A 129 7.01 -10.01 -6.64
N PHE A 130 6.38 -11.10 -7.10
CA PHE A 130 7.05 -12.40 -7.17
C PHE A 130 8.10 -12.42 -8.28
N ARG A 131 7.72 -12.19 -9.54
CA ARG A 131 8.59 -12.38 -10.71
C ARG A 131 9.84 -11.52 -10.67
N ASN A 132 9.71 -10.27 -10.26
CA ASN A 132 10.83 -9.33 -10.31
C ASN A 132 11.70 -9.32 -9.04
N ASN A 133 11.18 -9.85 -7.94
CA ASN A 133 11.87 -9.74 -6.65
C ASN A 133 12.23 -11.10 -6.03
N TYR A 134 11.52 -12.18 -6.37
CA TYR A 134 11.71 -13.46 -5.68
C TYR A 134 11.81 -14.69 -6.59
N GLU A 135 11.40 -14.63 -7.85
CA GLU A 135 11.47 -15.76 -8.77
C GLU A 135 12.93 -16.25 -8.95
N TYR A 136 13.89 -15.32 -9.06
CA TYR A 136 15.30 -15.63 -9.21
C TYR A 136 15.92 -16.37 -8.01
N ILE A 137 15.29 -16.34 -6.83
CA ILE A 137 15.73 -17.09 -5.65
C ILE A 137 15.48 -18.59 -5.81
N GLY A 138 14.70 -18.99 -6.82
CA GLY A 138 14.39 -20.39 -7.08
C GLY A 138 13.33 -21.00 -6.14
N VAL A 139 12.42 -20.17 -5.63
CA VAL A 139 11.29 -20.63 -4.83
C VAL A 139 10.33 -21.41 -5.73
N SER A 140 10.03 -22.67 -5.37
CA SER A 140 9.16 -23.54 -6.17
C SER A 140 7.73 -23.00 -6.22
N GLU A 141 7.01 -23.21 -7.32
CA GLU A 141 5.62 -22.76 -7.51
C GLU A 141 4.67 -23.21 -6.40
N ASN A 142 4.84 -24.41 -5.89
CA ASN A 142 4.02 -24.91 -4.79
C ASN A 142 4.36 -24.26 -3.44
N LYS A 143 5.42 -23.44 -3.35
CA LYS A 143 5.90 -22.80 -2.13
C LYS A 143 5.56 -21.31 -2.05
N TYR A 144 4.92 -20.71 -3.04
CA TYR A 144 4.43 -19.35 -2.92
C TYR A 144 2.94 -19.21 -3.25
N SER A 145 2.38 -18.09 -2.86
CA SER A 145 1.03 -17.67 -3.23
C SER A 145 0.99 -16.17 -3.39
N ILE A 146 0.27 -15.70 -4.40
CA ILE A 146 0.02 -14.27 -4.60
C ILE A 146 -1.28 -13.94 -3.86
N ILE A 147 -1.16 -13.13 -2.81
CA ILE A 147 -2.28 -12.65 -2.00
C ILE A 147 -2.14 -11.13 -1.87
N PRO A 148 -2.98 -10.36 -2.55
CA PRO A 148 -2.98 -8.90 -2.45
C PRO A 148 -3.24 -8.41 -1.02
N ASN A 149 -2.87 -7.16 -0.74
CA ASN A 149 -3.27 -6.52 0.51
C ASN A 149 -4.78 -6.35 0.57
N ILE A 150 -5.32 -6.50 1.77
CA ILE A 150 -6.74 -6.37 2.05
C ILE A 150 -7.13 -4.91 2.19
N MET A 151 -8.37 -4.61 1.78
CA MET A 151 -8.99 -3.29 1.90
C MET A 151 -10.15 -3.34 2.89
N ASP A 152 -10.44 -2.21 3.51
CA ASP A 152 -11.56 -2.08 4.45
C ASP A 152 -12.65 -1.23 3.81
N MET A 153 -13.75 -1.86 3.44
CA MET A 153 -14.91 -1.16 2.86
C MET A 153 -15.82 -0.49 3.88
N SER A 154 -15.56 -0.60 5.17
CA SER A 154 -16.42 -0.01 6.21
C SER A 154 -16.57 1.51 6.08
N TYR A 155 -15.56 2.17 5.49
CA TYR A 155 -15.57 3.61 5.22
C TYR A 155 -16.22 4.01 3.89
N TYR A 156 -16.61 3.05 3.06
CA TYR A 156 -17.28 3.34 1.80
C TYR A 156 -18.69 3.88 2.07
N LYS A 157 -18.96 5.10 1.59
CA LYS A 157 -20.25 5.78 1.71
C LYS A 157 -20.86 5.96 0.32
N LEU A 158 -22.11 5.56 0.17
CA LEU A 158 -22.89 5.84 -1.03
C LEU A 158 -23.29 7.33 -1.05
N ASN A 159 -23.50 7.88 -2.25
CA ASN A 159 -24.02 9.23 -2.47
C ASN A 159 -23.12 10.38 -1.98
N VAL A 160 -21.81 10.19 -1.95
CA VAL A 160 -20.87 11.30 -1.77
C VAL A 160 -20.76 12.06 -3.09
N GLN A 161 -20.92 13.38 -3.04
CA GLN A 161 -20.78 14.22 -4.22
C GLN A 161 -19.34 14.34 -4.63
N VAL A 162 -19.00 13.83 -5.81
CA VAL A 162 -17.68 13.99 -6.43
C VAL A 162 -17.49 15.46 -6.83
N ILE A 163 -16.33 16.00 -6.51
CA ILE A 163 -15.93 17.34 -6.91
C ILE A 163 -15.19 17.22 -8.23
N LYS A 164 -15.77 17.80 -9.28
CA LYS A 164 -15.23 17.76 -10.62
C LYS A 164 -13.81 18.32 -10.66
N ASN A 165 -12.96 17.71 -11.47
CA ASN A 165 -11.55 18.09 -11.67
C ASN A 165 -10.70 18.08 -10.38
N ARG A 166 -11.17 17.37 -9.32
CA ARG A 166 -10.38 17.19 -8.09
C ARG A 166 -9.43 16.00 -8.21
N PHE A 167 -8.16 16.27 -8.00
CA PHE A 167 -7.10 15.27 -7.84
C PHE A 167 -6.83 14.97 -6.38
N ILE A 168 -6.39 13.74 -6.07
CA ILE A 168 -5.97 13.36 -4.72
C ILE A 168 -4.59 12.70 -4.75
N TYR A 169 -3.78 12.98 -3.72
CA TYR A 169 -2.49 12.34 -3.48
C TYR A 169 -2.42 11.81 -2.05
N MET A 170 -2.22 10.50 -1.88
CA MET A 170 -2.28 9.80 -0.59
C MET A 170 -1.00 9.02 -0.28
N SER A 171 0.00 9.07 -1.16
CA SER A 171 1.25 8.33 -1.00
C SER A 171 2.32 9.16 -0.29
N ASP A 172 3.50 8.57 -0.08
CA ASP A 172 4.65 9.32 0.42
C ASP A 172 5.09 10.37 -0.60
N ILE A 173 5.32 11.60 -0.14
CA ILE A 173 5.65 12.73 -1.02
C ILE A 173 6.95 12.54 -1.83
N SER A 174 7.83 11.63 -1.38
CA SER A 174 9.05 11.27 -2.13
C SER A 174 8.76 10.43 -3.38
N ARG A 175 7.53 9.91 -3.53
CA ARG A 175 7.16 8.98 -4.58
C ARG A 175 6.42 9.63 -5.74
N GLY A 176 6.99 10.70 -6.32
CA GLY A 176 6.46 11.36 -7.51
C GLY A 176 5.55 12.56 -7.26
N PHE A 177 5.38 13.03 -6.02
CA PHE A 177 4.54 14.19 -5.73
C PHE A 177 5.03 15.46 -6.44
N ASN A 178 6.36 15.66 -6.52
CA ASN A 178 6.94 16.80 -7.21
C ASN A 178 6.57 16.83 -8.72
N ILE A 179 6.54 15.65 -9.34
CA ILE A 179 6.16 15.47 -10.75
C ILE A 179 4.65 15.72 -10.93
N LEU A 180 3.83 15.23 -10.00
CA LEU A 180 2.39 15.53 -9.98
C LEU A 180 2.14 17.04 -9.98
N LEU A 181 2.87 17.80 -9.15
CA LEU A 181 2.71 19.25 -9.10
C LEU A 181 3.04 19.90 -10.44
N ASP A 182 4.11 19.49 -11.11
CA ASP A 182 4.46 20.00 -12.45
C ASP A 182 3.35 19.70 -13.47
N CYS A 183 2.79 18.49 -13.43
CA CYS A 183 1.66 18.13 -14.27
C CYS A 183 0.41 18.97 -13.98
N LEU A 184 0.06 19.18 -12.71
CA LEU A 184 -1.12 19.97 -12.35
C LEU A 184 -0.95 21.46 -12.68
N ILE A 185 0.24 22.03 -12.48
CA ILE A 185 0.55 23.40 -12.91
C ILE A 185 0.41 23.55 -14.43
N TYR A 186 0.80 22.51 -15.19
CA TYR A 186 0.60 22.51 -16.64
C TYR A 186 -0.89 22.44 -17.01
N ILE A 187 -1.65 21.49 -16.44
CA ILE A 187 -3.07 21.27 -16.72
C ILE A 187 -3.89 22.52 -16.33
N GLN A 188 -3.57 23.18 -15.22
CA GLN A 188 -4.27 24.38 -14.75
C GLN A 188 -4.30 25.53 -15.77
N LYS A 189 -3.33 25.60 -16.67
CA LYS A 189 -3.31 26.61 -17.75
C LYS A 189 -4.49 26.43 -18.73
N TYR A 190 -5.01 25.22 -18.86
CA TYR A 190 -6.08 24.87 -19.78
C TYR A 190 -7.40 24.55 -19.07
N ILE A 191 -7.33 24.12 -17.81
CA ILE A 191 -8.47 23.77 -16.95
C ILE A 191 -8.27 24.46 -15.59
N PRO A 192 -8.67 25.74 -15.46
CA PRO A 192 -8.36 26.56 -14.27
C PRO A 192 -9.03 26.11 -12.97
N ASP A 193 -10.10 25.32 -13.04
CA ASP A 193 -10.90 24.82 -11.93
C ASP A 193 -10.44 23.49 -11.35
N ILE A 194 -9.23 23.02 -11.71
CA ILE A 194 -8.64 21.87 -11.03
C ILE A 194 -8.37 22.16 -9.57
N SER A 195 -8.48 21.13 -8.75
CA SER A 195 -8.12 21.21 -7.34
C SER A 195 -7.34 19.97 -6.90
N LEU A 196 -6.54 20.11 -5.85
CA LEU A 196 -5.69 19.05 -5.31
C LEU A 196 -5.96 18.86 -3.82
N THR A 197 -6.19 17.63 -3.41
CA THR A 197 -6.16 17.21 -2.00
C THR A 197 -4.92 16.37 -1.74
N VAL A 198 -4.16 16.71 -0.71
CA VAL A 198 -2.89 16.03 -0.36
C VAL A 198 -2.92 15.57 1.08
N PHE A 199 -2.56 14.32 1.31
CA PHE A 199 -2.22 13.77 2.63
C PHE A 199 -0.70 13.65 2.74
N ARG A 200 -0.07 14.58 3.47
CA ARG A 200 1.39 14.61 3.56
C ARG A 200 1.92 13.66 4.63
N SER A 201 2.95 12.92 4.27
CA SER A 201 3.69 12.05 5.20
C SER A 201 4.80 12.77 5.96
N HIS A 202 5.36 13.85 5.37
CA HIS A 202 6.49 14.62 5.89
C HIS A 202 6.28 16.11 5.60
N GLU A 203 7.13 16.97 6.19
CA GLU A 203 7.15 18.40 5.84
C GLU A 203 7.60 18.60 4.39
N PHE A 204 6.99 19.58 3.74
CA PHE A 204 7.34 19.93 2.36
C PHE A 204 8.68 20.69 2.31
N THR A 205 9.47 20.40 1.30
CA THR A 205 10.62 21.24 0.93
C THR A 205 10.16 22.61 0.40
N ASP A 206 11.05 23.58 0.36
CA ASP A 206 10.71 24.90 -0.16
C ASP A 206 10.32 24.84 -1.64
N GLU A 207 10.95 23.98 -2.44
CA GLU A 207 10.58 23.72 -3.83
C GLU A 207 9.13 23.24 -3.96
N ILE A 208 8.72 22.26 -3.13
CA ILE A 208 7.35 21.76 -3.11
C ILE A 208 6.37 22.86 -2.68
N ARG A 209 6.72 23.67 -1.67
CA ARG A 209 5.88 24.80 -1.22
C ARG A 209 5.69 25.82 -2.33
N GLU A 210 6.75 26.14 -3.06
CA GLU A 210 6.69 27.06 -4.20
C GLU A 210 5.77 26.52 -5.31
N LYS A 211 5.88 25.24 -5.66
CA LYS A 211 4.99 24.63 -6.66
C LYS A 211 3.53 24.62 -6.21
N ILE A 212 3.26 24.27 -4.96
CA ILE A 212 1.91 24.30 -4.39
C ILE A 212 1.32 25.72 -4.45
N SER A 213 2.11 26.76 -4.18
CA SER A 213 1.63 28.16 -4.24
C SER A 213 1.20 28.60 -5.65
N LYS A 214 1.60 27.89 -6.69
CA LYS A 214 1.17 28.13 -8.09
C LYS A 214 -0.16 27.48 -8.43
N LEU A 215 -0.67 26.58 -7.59
CA LEU A 215 -1.98 25.95 -7.77
C LEU A 215 -3.08 26.77 -7.08
N ASN A 216 -4.20 26.96 -7.79
CA ASN A 216 -5.30 27.81 -7.30
C ASN A 216 -6.02 27.22 -6.09
N ASN A 217 -6.22 25.90 -6.07
CA ASN A 217 -7.07 25.22 -5.09
C ASN A 217 -6.36 23.95 -4.56
N THR A 218 -5.64 24.08 -3.44
CA THR A 218 -4.98 22.95 -2.79
C THR A 218 -5.43 22.84 -1.33
N ILE A 219 -5.87 21.65 -0.94
CA ILE A 219 -6.18 21.28 0.44
C ILE A 219 -5.08 20.35 0.93
N ILE A 220 -4.47 20.70 2.05
CA ILE A 220 -3.35 19.94 2.62
C ILE A 220 -3.78 19.41 3.98
N TYR A 221 -3.78 18.10 4.10
CA TYR A 221 -3.92 17.41 5.37
C TYR A 221 -2.56 16.89 5.84
N GLY A 222 -2.41 16.78 7.14
CA GLY A 222 -1.31 16.02 7.75
C GLY A 222 -1.61 14.53 7.77
N LYS A 223 -1.24 13.92 8.88
CA LYS A 223 -1.59 12.54 9.18
C LYS A 223 -3.05 12.51 9.67
N GLU A 224 -3.88 11.84 8.95
CA GLU A 224 -5.31 11.73 9.23
C GLU A 224 -5.74 10.27 9.46
N PRO A 225 -6.83 10.03 10.17
CA PRO A 225 -7.46 8.72 10.27
C PRO A 225 -7.90 8.20 8.89
N GLN A 226 -7.96 6.87 8.75
CA GLN A 226 -8.37 6.21 7.50
C GLN A 226 -9.76 6.65 7.03
N GLU A 227 -10.68 6.94 7.96
CA GLU A 227 -12.02 7.45 7.63
C GLU A 227 -11.94 8.80 6.88
N LYS A 228 -11.05 9.71 7.31
CA LYS A 228 -10.87 11.01 6.65
C LYS A 228 -10.25 10.86 5.27
N ILE A 229 -9.30 9.96 5.12
CA ILE A 229 -8.68 9.65 3.82
C ILE A 229 -9.76 9.10 2.86
N ALA A 230 -10.57 8.17 3.31
CA ALA A 230 -11.68 7.61 2.55
C ALA A 230 -12.71 8.67 2.13
N GLU A 231 -13.08 9.57 3.05
CA GLU A 231 -14.01 10.68 2.78
C GLU A 231 -13.50 11.59 1.66
N GLU A 232 -12.24 12.02 1.73
CA GLU A 232 -11.67 12.90 0.71
C GLU A 232 -11.42 12.16 -0.61
N CYS A 233 -11.08 10.88 -0.55
CA CYS A 233 -10.94 10.05 -1.73
C CYS A 233 -12.28 9.89 -2.47
N LEU A 234 -13.39 9.67 -1.75
CA LEU A 234 -14.74 9.62 -2.33
C LEU A 234 -15.17 10.94 -2.99
N LYS A 235 -14.62 12.08 -2.57
CA LYS A 235 -14.87 13.39 -3.17
C LYS A 235 -13.98 13.68 -4.38
N ALA A 236 -12.88 12.95 -4.55
CA ALA A 236 -11.93 13.16 -5.64
C ALA A 236 -12.40 12.46 -6.92
N GLU A 237 -12.19 13.08 -8.08
CA GLU A 237 -12.45 12.48 -9.37
C GLU A 237 -11.24 11.66 -9.86
N TYR A 238 -10.02 12.11 -9.55
CA TYR A 238 -8.80 11.52 -10.08
C TYR A 238 -7.79 11.18 -8.98
N PHE A 239 -7.20 9.99 -9.09
CA PHE A 239 -5.97 9.61 -8.42
C PHE A 239 -4.85 9.58 -9.45
N PHE A 240 -3.95 10.58 -9.41
CA PHE A 240 -2.84 10.66 -10.35
C PHE A 240 -1.52 10.38 -9.63
N TYR A 241 -0.87 9.30 -10.02
CA TYR A 241 0.35 8.81 -9.39
C TYR A 241 1.50 8.66 -10.39
N PRO A 242 2.14 9.81 -10.77
CA PRO A 242 3.30 9.81 -11.65
C PRO A 242 4.55 9.47 -10.83
N THR A 243 4.89 8.19 -10.73
CA THR A 243 5.97 7.71 -9.87
C THR A 243 7.00 6.89 -10.64
N ASN A 244 8.25 6.95 -10.19
CA ASN A 244 9.32 6.01 -10.55
C ASN A 244 9.60 5.01 -9.42
N PHE A 245 8.83 5.04 -8.34
CA PHE A 245 9.00 4.12 -7.23
C PHE A 245 8.42 2.74 -7.59
N MET A 246 9.24 1.69 -7.38
CA MET A 246 8.88 0.30 -7.66
C MET A 246 7.95 -0.23 -6.56
N GLU A 247 6.66 0.03 -6.70
CA GLU A 247 5.66 -0.51 -5.76
C GLU A 247 5.57 -2.03 -5.85
N THR A 248 5.34 -2.69 -4.74
CA THR A 248 5.05 -4.13 -4.71
C THR A 248 3.56 -4.42 -4.92
N PHE A 249 2.68 -3.47 -4.53
CA PHE A 249 1.23 -3.54 -4.70
C PHE A 249 0.59 -2.15 -4.85
N CYS A 250 0.93 -1.18 -4.02
CA CYS A 250 0.34 0.16 -3.91
C CYS A 250 -1.08 0.20 -3.32
N ASN A 251 -1.17 0.22 -1.99
CA ASN A 251 -2.46 0.33 -1.27
C ASN A 251 -3.26 1.57 -1.69
N CYS A 252 -2.59 2.72 -1.88
CA CYS A 252 -3.27 3.97 -2.28
C CYS A 252 -3.99 3.83 -3.63
N ALA A 253 -3.41 3.08 -4.58
CA ALA A 253 -4.04 2.84 -5.88
C ALA A 253 -5.24 1.87 -5.76
N ALA A 254 -5.18 0.89 -4.85
CA ALA A 254 -6.30 0.00 -4.56
C ALA A 254 -7.45 0.77 -3.86
N GLU A 255 -7.13 1.61 -2.89
CA GLU A 255 -8.09 2.49 -2.20
C GLU A 255 -8.73 3.49 -3.16
N ALA A 256 -7.96 4.11 -4.05
CA ALA A 256 -8.50 5.01 -5.06
C ALA A 256 -9.55 4.33 -5.95
N GLN A 257 -9.28 3.12 -6.41
CA GLN A 257 -10.25 2.32 -7.17
C GLN A 257 -11.48 1.94 -6.33
N LEU A 258 -11.27 1.58 -5.06
CA LEU A 258 -12.36 1.26 -4.14
C LEU A 258 -13.31 2.44 -3.94
N TYR A 259 -12.76 3.65 -3.83
CA TYR A 259 -13.50 4.90 -3.56
C TYR A 259 -13.88 5.66 -4.83
N HIS A 260 -13.87 5.00 -6.00
CA HIS A 260 -14.31 5.56 -7.28
C HIS A 260 -13.49 6.73 -7.81
N CYS A 261 -12.17 6.72 -7.65
CA CYS A 261 -11.29 7.61 -8.40
C CYS A 261 -10.86 7.00 -9.73
N VAL A 262 -10.81 7.80 -10.78
CA VAL A 262 -10.16 7.45 -12.04
C VAL A 262 -8.65 7.45 -11.82
N CYS A 263 -8.01 6.30 -11.95
CA CYS A 263 -6.59 6.16 -11.74
C CYS A 263 -5.79 6.57 -12.99
N ILE A 264 -4.71 7.34 -12.78
CA ILE A 264 -3.73 7.73 -13.80
C ILE A 264 -2.35 7.37 -13.23
N TYR A 265 -1.56 6.59 -13.95
CA TYR A 265 -0.35 6.00 -13.38
C TYR A 265 0.73 5.69 -14.41
N ASN A 266 1.99 5.72 -13.99
CA ASN A 266 3.07 5.11 -14.76
C ASN A 266 3.06 3.60 -14.58
N ASN A 267 3.24 2.87 -15.67
CA ASN A 267 3.26 1.41 -15.65
C ASN A 267 4.60 0.89 -15.09
N ILE A 268 4.75 1.01 -13.78
CA ILE A 268 5.97 0.63 -13.07
C ILE A 268 5.65 -0.22 -11.84
N GLY A 269 6.47 -1.23 -11.61
CA GLY A 269 6.33 -2.07 -10.43
C GLY A 269 4.97 -2.77 -10.36
N GLY A 270 4.49 -2.97 -9.14
CA GLY A 270 3.19 -3.58 -8.84
C GLY A 270 1.98 -2.77 -9.31
N LEU A 271 2.14 -1.52 -9.75
CA LEU A 271 1.05 -0.73 -10.32
C LEU A 271 0.44 -1.40 -11.55
N SER A 272 1.27 -2.09 -12.36
CA SER A 272 0.82 -2.91 -13.48
C SER A 272 -0.23 -3.96 -13.09
N SER A 273 -0.13 -4.54 -11.90
CA SER A 273 -1.09 -5.50 -11.36
C SER A 273 -2.25 -4.82 -10.64
N THR A 274 -1.96 -3.76 -9.88
CA THR A 274 -2.94 -3.10 -9.01
C THR A 274 -3.91 -2.21 -9.78
N ILE A 275 -3.48 -1.54 -10.86
CA ILE A 275 -4.37 -0.72 -11.70
C ILE A 275 -4.67 -1.42 -13.02
N ASP A 276 -3.66 -1.98 -13.71
CA ASP A 276 -3.83 -2.68 -14.98
C ASP A 276 -4.66 -1.85 -15.97
N ASN A 277 -5.56 -2.47 -16.70
CA ASN A 277 -6.47 -1.82 -17.68
C ASN A 277 -7.66 -1.06 -17.05
N ARG A 278 -7.60 -0.76 -15.74
CA ARG A 278 -8.62 -0.07 -14.94
C ARG A 278 -8.30 1.42 -14.72
N GLY A 279 -7.35 1.96 -15.45
CA GLY A 279 -6.93 3.35 -15.39
C GLY A 279 -6.14 3.78 -16.62
N LEU A 280 -5.82 5.07 -16.70
CA LEU A 280 -4.97 5.60 -17.75
C LEU A 280 -3.51 5.28 -17.46
N GLN A 281 -2.93 4.41 -18.25
CA GLN A 281 -1.50 4.10 -18.22
C GLN A 281 -0.70 5.16 -18.99
N ILE A 282 0.27 5.75 -18.32
CA ILE A 282 1.25 6.66 -18.90
C ILE A 282 2.48 5.86 -19.34
N ASN A 283 2.81 5.94 -20.63
CA ASN A 283 3.89 5.16 -21.24
C ASN A 283 5.16 5.98 -21.51
N TYR A 284 5.22 7.22 -21.04
CA TYR A 284 6.39 8.08 -21.17
C TYR A 284 7.34 7.84 -19.99
N SER A 285 8.64 7.94 -20.24
CA SER A 285 9.63 7.93 -19.17
C SER A 285 9.57 9.24 -18.38
N ILE A 286 9.62 9.15 -17.05
CA ILE A 286 9.68 10.33 -16.17
C ILE A 286 10.93 11.18 -16.45
N ASP A 287 12.00 10.55 -16.94
CA ASP A 287 13.26 11.23 -17.29
C ASP A 287 13.21 11.92 -18.66
N ASP A 288 12.13 11.76 -19.42
CA ASP A 288 11.94 12.44 -20.71
C ASP A 288 11.63 13.92 -20.48
N SER A 289 12.34 14.81 -21.17
CA SER A 289 12.12 16.25 -21.11
C SER A 289 10.69 16.68 -21.46
N ASN A 290 9.99 15.90 -22.30
CA ASN A 290 8.62 16.13 -22.71
C ASN A 290 7.58 15.36 -21.87
N TYR A 291 8.02 14.69 -20.78
CA TYR A 291 7.14 13.88 -19.96
C TYR A 291 5.89 14.63 -19.50
N VAL A 292 6.07 15.82 -18.93
CA VAL A 292 4.97 16.62 -18.38
C VAL A 292 3.97 16.97 -19.48
N GLU A 293 4.44 17.49 -20.61
CA GLU A 293 3.56 17.90 -21.72
C GLU A 293 2.78 16.71 -22.30
N ASN A 294 3.47 15.64 -22.65
CA ASN A 294 2.85 14.46 -23.26
C ASN A 294 1.84 13.81 -22.32
N THR A 295 2.24 13.62 -21.04
CA THR A 295 1.37 13.06 -20.01
C THR A 295 0.14 13.93 -19.78
N CYS A 296 0.31 15.24 -19.64
CA CYS A 296 -0.81 16.15 -19.41
C CYS A 296 -1.79 16.20 -20.59
N ASN A 297 -1.29 16.11 -21.81
CA ASN A 297 -2.14 16.03 -23.00
C ASN A 297 -3.02 14.78 -22.97
N ASP A 298 -2.49 13.64 -22.58
CA ASP A 298 -3.28 12.40 -22.46
C ASP A 298 -4.25 12.45 -21.28
N VAL A 299 -3.85 13.02 -20.15
CA VAL A 299 -4.74 13.26 -19.00
C VAL A 299 -5.90 14.18 -19.39
N MET A 300 -5.64 15.30 -20.09
CA MET A 300 -6.69 16.23 -20.52
C MET A 300 -7.64 15.62 -21.56
N LYS A 301 -7.16 14.69 -22.39
CA LYS A 301 -8.05 13.90 -23.28
C LYS A 301 -8.96 13.01 -22.44
N LEU A 302 -8.42 12.26 -21.47
CA LEU A 302 -9.21 11.44 -20.56
C LEU A 302 -10.24 12.25 -19.78
N MET A 303 -9.89 13.44 -19.29
CA MET A 303 -10.80 14.33 -18.56
C MET A 303 -12.05 14.69 -19.36
N LYS A 304 -11.98 14.67 -20.69
CA LYS A 304 -13.11 14.91 -21.61
C LYS A 304 -13.85 13.63 -22.04
N ASP A 305 -13.30 12.47 -21.78
CA ASP A 305 -13.87 11.19 -22.21
C ASP A 305 -14.68 10.51 -21.08
N GLU A 306 -15.92 10.94 -20.93
CA GLU A 306 -16.84 10.40 -19.92
C GLU A 306 -17.09 8.90 -20.04
N LYS A 307 -17.01 8.34 -21.25
CA LYS A 307 -17.24 6.91 -21.50
C LYS A 307 -16.09 6.09 -20.92
N THR A 308 -14.87 6.47 -21.23
CA THR A 308 -13.65 5.79 -20.73
C THR A 308 -13.54 5.95 -19.20
N LYS A 309 -13.82 7.13 -18.65
CA LYS A 309 -13.84 7.34 -17.19
C LYS A 309 -14.83 6.39 -16.49
N LYS A 310 -16.06 6.29 -16.99
CA LYS A 310 -17.07 5.38 -16.43
C LYS A 310 -16.65 3.91 -16.49
N ASP A 311 -16.01 3.49 -17.55
CA ASP A 311 -15.48 2.12 -17.70
C ASP A 311 -14.38 1.85 -16.66
N TYR A 312 -13.42 2.76 -16.51
CA TYR A 312 -12.36 2.65 -15.48
C TYR A 312 -12.92 2.59 -14.07
N LEU A 313 -13.85 3.48 -13.72
CA LEU A 313 -14.50 3.49 -12.42
C LEU A 313 -15.23 2.18 -12.12
N TYR A 314 -15.99 1.67 -13.08
CA TYR A 314 -16.71 0.41 -12.92
C TYR A 314 -15.75 -0.77 -12.71
N LYS A 315 -14.77 -0.91 -13.58
CA LYS A 315 -13.80 -2.01 -13.53
C LYS A 315 -12.93 -1.94 -12.27
N GLY A 316 -12.45 -0.73 -11.93
CA GLY A 316 -11.61 -0.49 -10.76
C GLY A 316 -12.34 -0.83 -9.47
N HIS A 317 -13.53 -0.30 -9.28
CA HIS A 317 -14.33 -0.57 -8.09
C HIS A 317 -14.72 -2.05 -7.97
N LYS A 318 -15.13 -2.68 -9.07
CA LYS A 318 -15.45 -4.12 -9.10
C LYS A 318 -14.26 -4.98 -8.68
N TRP A 319 -13.05 -4.64 -9.13
CA TRP A 319 -11.83 -5.34 -8.74
C TRP A 319 -11.49 -5.07 -7.26
N ALA A 320 -11.48 -3.81 -6.84
CA ALA A 320 -11.08 -3.44 -5.48
C ALA A 320 -12.02 -4.03 -4.40
N LYS A 321 -13.30 -4.21 -4.72
CA LYS A 321 -14.27 -4.89 -3.83
C LYS A 321 -13.87 -6.33 -3.50
N GLN A 322 -13.15 -7.02 -4.37
CA GLN A 322 -12.69 -8.39 -4.11
C GLN A 322 -11.61 -8.44 -3.03
N LEU A 323 -10.97 -7.29 -2.74
CA LEU A 323 -9.97 -7.15 -1.70
C LEU A 323 -10.56 -6.83 -0.31
N ASP A 324 -11.90 -6.74 -0.20
CA ASP A 324 -12.56 -6.45 1.06
C ASP A 324 -12.27 -7.55 2.10
N ILE A 325 -11.85 -7.12 3.28
CA ILE A 325 -11.51 -7.96 4.42
C ILE A 325 -12.58 -9.00 4.75
N LYS A 326 -13.87 -8.70 4.50
CA LYS A 326 -14.97 -9.64 4.74
C LYS A 326 -14.92 -10.91 3.87
N TYR A 327 -14.18 -10.90 2.75
CA TYR A 327 -14.03 -12.07 1.86
C TYR A 327 -12.82 -12.94 2.21
N ILE A 328 -12.04 -12.59 3.22
CA ILE A 328 -10.82 -13.29 3.64
C ILE A 328 -11.13 -14.36 4.71
N LYS A 329 -12.35 -14.43 5.17
CA LYS A 329 -12.81 -15.43 6.17
C LYS A 329 -12.96 -16.83 5.60
#